data_3b5bf095d56c078f764fb430c986a558
#
_entry.id   3b5bf095d56c078f764fb430c986a558
#
_cell.length_a   1.000
_cell.length_b   1.000
_cell.length_c   1.000
_cell.angle_alpha   90.00
_cell.angle_beta   90.00
_cell.angle_gamma   90.00
#
_symmetry.space_group_name_H-M   'P 1'
#
loop_
_entity.id
_entity.type
_entity.pdbx_description
1 polymer ?
#
loop_
_entity_poly.entity_id
_entity_poly.type
_entity_poly.pdbx_seq_one_letter_code
_entity_poly.pdbx_strand_id
1 'polypeptide(L)'
;MSGLGGLNKSAHGVVVGLVQLQLPNVKTPADLAAQAQRICDMVGKARRNQSTMDLVVFPEYALHGLSMDTNPEIMCTLDGPEVAAFKRACIEHRIWGCFSIMEANPGGNPYNSGLIIDDQGEIKLYYRKLHPWVPVEPWEPGNLGIPVCDGPNGSRLSLIICHDGMFPEMAREAAYKGADIILRTAGYTAPIRHAWKITNQSNAFCNLAYTASVCLCGSDGSFDSMGEGMFCNFDGTVLVEGGGRVDEIITAELRPDLVREARTGWGVENNIYQLYHRGYVAVRGGAQDCPYTYMHDMAAGTYKLPWSADVKVTDGTSCGFAPPERNYQG
;
A
#
# COMPACT_ATOMS: atom_id res chain seq x y z
N MET A 1 -12.02 -30.77 -2.07
CA MET A 1 -10.59 -30.39 -2.11
C MET A 1 -10.16 -30.25 -3.56
N SER A 2 -10.12 -29.04 -4.06
CA SER A 2 -9.54 -28.73 -5.38
C SER A 2 -8.10 -28.20 -5.17
N GLY A 3 -7.28 -29.04 -4.55
CA GLY A 3 -5.93 -28.65 -4.14
C GLY A 3 -4.85 -28.77 -5.22
N LEU A 4 -5.21 -28.81 -6.48
CA LEU A 4 -4.22 -29.01 -7.55
C LEU A 4 -3.51 -27.73 -7.97
N GLY A 5 -4.09 -26.54 -7.76
CA GLY A 5 -3.46 -25.27 -8.13
C GLY A 5 -2.37 -24.77 -7.17
N GLY A 6 -2.33 -25.27 -5.93
CA GLY A 6 -1.36 -24.83 -4.94
C GLY A 6 -0.12 -25.69 -4.78
N LEU A 7 -0.05 -26.80 -5.49
CA LEU A 7 1.03 -27.79 -5.31
C LEU A 7 2.25 -27.55 -6.21
N ASN A 8 2.15 -26.69 -7.22
CA ASN A 8 3.19 -26.47 -8.23
C ASN A 8 3.64 -25.00 -8.28
N LYS A 9 3.90 -24.41 -7.11
CA LYS A 9 4.51 -23.08 -7.05
C LYS A 9 5.88 -23.10 -7.74
N SER A 10 6.14 -22.09 -8.57
CA SER A 10 7.45 -21.85 -9.16
C SER A 10 8.53 -21.65 -8.09
N ALA A 11 9.76 -22.09 -8.36
CA ALA A 11 10.88 -21.92 -7.45
C ALA A 11 11.16 -20.45 -7.09
N HIS A 12 10.82 -19.52 -8.00
CA HIS A 12 10.99 -18.07 -7.83
C HIS A 12 9.65 -17.34 -7.62
N GLY A 13 8.56 -18.10 -7.49
CA GLY A 13 7.23 -17.54 -7.29
C GLY A 13 6.98 -17.09 -5.87
N VAL A 14 6.20 -16.02 -5.74
CA VAL A 14 5.64 -15.52 -4.48
C VAL A 14 4.13 -15.60 -4.60
N VAL A 15 3.51 -16.44 -3.78
CA VAL A 15 2.05 -16.57 -3.74
C VAL A 15 1.50 -15.56 -2.75
N VAL A 16 0.74 -14.61 -3.26
CA VAL A 16 0.14 -13.53 -2.48
C VAL A 16 -1.36 -13.72 -2.39
N GLY A 17 -1.93 -13.56 -1.20
CA GLY A 17 -3.36 -13.55 -0.94
C GLY A 17 -3.83 -12.15 -0.54
N LEU A 18 -4.84 -11.61 -1.22
CA LEU A 18 -5.51 -10.36 -0.89
C LEU A 18 -6.82 -10.66 -0.18
N VAL A 19 -6.98 -10.20 1.04
CA VAL A 19 -8.18 -10.42 1.84
C VAL A 19 -9.15 -9.25 1.68
N GLN A 20 -10.24 -9.42 0.96
CA GLN A 20 -11.33 -8.46 0.89
C GLN A 20 -12.16 -8.51 2.19
N LEU A 21 -11.58 -8.00 3.27
CA LEU A 21 -12.18 -8.09 4.59
C LEU A 21 -13.47 -7.26 4.67
N GLN A 22 -14.48 -7.81 5.36
CA GLN A 22 -15.68 -7.05 5.72
C GLN A 22 -15.29 -5.76 6.45
N LEU A 23 -15.82 -4.64 6.00
CA LEU A 23 -15.65 -3.35 6.68
C LEU A 23 -16.08 -3.45 8.15
N PRO A 24 -15.15 -3.26 9.11
CA PRO A 24 -15.47 -3.35 10.53
C PRO A 24 -16.05 -2.04 11.06
N ASN A 25 -16.77 -2.13 12.17
CA ASN A 25 -17.26 -0.99 12.95
C ASN A 25 -16.68 -1.07 14.36
N VAL A 26 -15.53 -0.41 14.56
CA VAL A 26 -14.78 -0.41 15.82
C VAL A 26 -14.97 0.94 16.52
N LYS A 27 -15.41 0.89 17.79
CA LYS A 27 -15.68 2.07 18.63
C LYS A 27 -15.01 1.99 20.00
N THR A 28 -14.69 0.80 20.44
CA THR A 28 -14.16 0.56 21.78
C THR A 28 -12.89 -0.30 21.72
N PRO A 29 -12.07 -0.30 22.77
CA PRO A 29 -10.93 -1.24 22.88
C PRO A 29 -11.34 -2.72 22.77
N ALA A 30 -12.53 -3.07 23.23
CA ALA A 30 -13.04 -4.44 23.11
C ALA A 30 -13.36 -4.80 21.65
N ASP A 31 -13.94 -3.88 20.86
CA ASP A 31 -14.16 -4.08 19.44
C ASP A 31 -12.83 -4.21 18.69
N LEU A 32 -11.84 -3.38 19.06
CA LEU A 32 -10.50 -3.40 18.48
C LEU A 32 -9.83 -4.75 18.70
N ALA A 33 -9.86 -5.27 19.94
CA ALA A 33 -9.30 -6.57 20.27
C ALA A 33 -10.02 -7.72 19.54
N ALA A 34 -11.35 -7.67 19.44
CA ALA A 34 -12.13 -8.67 18.69
C ALA A 34 -11.80 -8.64 17.20
N GLN A 35 -11.62 -7.45 16.62
CA GLN A 35 -11.26 -7.31 15.21
C GLN A 35 -9.82 -7.76 14.96
N ALA A 36 -8.87 -7.48 15.85
CA ALA A 36 -7.51 -8.00 15.76
C ALA A 36 -7.50 -9.54 15.76
N GLN A 37 -8.30 -10.17 16.62
CA GLN A 37 -8.45 -11.63 16.62
C GLN A 37 -9.03 -12.14 15.29
N ARG A 38 -10.06 -11.48 14.76
CA ARG A 38 -10.64 -11.83 13.45
C ARG A 38 -9.62 -11.76 12.32
N ILE A 39 -8.76 -10.74 12.31
CA ILE A 39 -7.65 -10.64 11.34
C ILE A 39 -6.70 -11.82 11.49
N CYS A 40 -6.31 -12.19 12.71
CA CYS A 40 -5.48 -13.36 12.98
C CYS A 40 -6.13 -14.67 12.49
N ASP A 41 -7.42 -14.84 12.71
CA ASP A 41 -8.18 -16.01 12.21
C ASP A 41 -8.18 -16.07 10.67
N MET A 42 -8.25 -14.92 10.02
CA MET A 42 -8.17 -14.81 8.55
C MET A 42 -6.78 -15.14 8.02
N VAL A 43 -5.70 -14.83 8.74
CA VAL A 43 -4.34 -15.31 8.43
C VAL A 43 -4.31 -16.83 8.40
N GLY A 44 -4.85 -17.46 9.43
CA GLY A 44 -4.98 -18.93 9.51
C GLY A 44 -5.86 -19.51 8.40
N LYS A 45 -6.98 -18.84 8.06
CA LYS A 45 -7.85 -19.25 6.95
C LYS A 45 -7.10 -19.19 5.60
N ALA A 46 -6.35 -18.11 5.36
CA ALA A 46 -5.56 -17.94 4.14
C ALA A 46 -4.57 -19.09 3.95
N ARG A 47 -3.81 -19.42 4.98
CA ARG A 47 -2.83 -20.51 4.95
C ARG A 47 -3.46 -21.90 4.78
N ARG A 48 -4.63 -22.14 5.39
CA ARG A 48 -5.37 -23.40 5.21
C ARG A 48 -5.96 -23.54 3.79
N ASN A 49 -6.43 -22.43 3.22
CA ASN A 49 -7.00 -22.45 1.86
C ASN A 49 -5.92 -22.69 0.80
N GLN A 50 -4.73 -22.13 1.01
CA GLN A 50 -3.61 -22.29 0.10
C GLN A 50 -2.29 -22.48 0.85
N SER A 51 -1.87 -23.72 0.98
CA SER A 51 -0.68 -24.10 1.76
C SER A 51 0.64 -23.54 1.23
N THR A 52 0.69 -23.09 -0.03
CA THR A 52 1.86 -22.47 -0.66
C THR A 52 1.86 -20.93 -0.57
N MET A 53 0.85 -20.32 0.07
CA MET A 53 0.78 -18.88 0.20
C MET A 53 1.97 -18.36 1.03
N ASP A 54 2.67 -17.35 0.52
CA ASP A 54 3.84 -16.74 1.16
C ASP A 54 3.48 -15.47 1.94
N LEU A 55 2.52 -14.70 1.41
CA LEU A 55 2.16 -13.40 1.94
C LEU A 55 0.64 -13.22 1.90
N VAL A 56 0.05 -12.79 3.01
CA VAL A 56 -1.34 -12.34 3.09
C VAL A 56 -1.42 -10.84 3.31
N VAL A 57 -2.29 -10.15 2.58
CA VAL A 57 -2.41 -8.69 2.61
C VAL A 57 -3.81 -8.30 3.03
N PHE A 58 -3.90 -7.49 4.08
CA PHE A 58 -5.15 -6.93 4.58
C PHE A 58 -5.31 -5.49 4.08
N PRO A 59 -6.55 -5.02 3.88
CA PRO A 59 -6.79 -3.65 3.42
C PRO A 59 -6.43 -2.60 4.46
N GLU A 60 -6.31 -1.35 4.02
CA GLU A 60 -6.34 -0.18 4.88
C GLU A 60 -7.62 -0.22 5.74
N TYR A 61 -7.54 0.26 6.96
CA TYR A 61 -8.66 0.24 7.92
C TYR A 61 -9.21 -1.16 8.29
N ALA A 62 -8.52 -2.24 7.92
CA ALA A 62 -8.96 -3.59 8.28
C ALA A 62 -9.19 -3.78 9.78
N LEU A 63 -8.42 -3.07 10.61
CA LEU A 63 -8.53 -3.13 12.07
C LEU A 63 -9.54 -2.12 12.62
N HIS A 64 -9.56 -0.89 12.11
CA HIS A 64 -10.28 0.23 12.73
C HIS A 64 -11.62 0.59 12.07
N GLY A 65 -11.82 0.22 10.79
CA GLY A 65 -12.96 0.71 10.02
C GLY A 65 -12.80 2.16 9.56
N LEU A 66 -13.85 2.72 8.98
CA LEU A 66 -13.88 4.05 8.36
C LEU A 66 -14.51 5.13 9.26
N SER A 67 -14.54 4.93 10.56
CA SER A 67 -15.14 5.90 11.50
C SER A 67 -14.39 7.23 11.56
N MET A 68 -13.12 7.25 11.16
CA MET A 68 -12.19 8.39 11.30
C MET A 68 -12.07 8.88 12.76
N ASP A 69 -12.37 8.00 13.71
CA ASP A 69 -12.27 8.29 15.14
C ASP A 69 -10.79 8.33 15.56
N THR A 70 -10.40 9.42 16.22
CA THR A 70 -9.05 9.64 16.74
C THR A 70 -8.93 9.37 18.24
N ASN A 71 -9.94 8.68 18.84
CA ASN A 71 -9.92 8.33 20.26
C ASN A 71 -8.64 7.56 20.63
N PRO A 72 -7.80 8.08 21.54
CA PRO A 72 -6.53 7.42 21.90
C PRO A 72 -6.69 5.99 22.42
N GLU A 73 -7.86 5.64 22.98
CA GLU A 73 -8.12 4.30 23.52
C GLU A 73 -8.16 3.21 22.45
N ILE A 74 -8.41 3.58 21.19
CA ILE A 74 -8.42 2.64 20.06
C ILE A 74 -7.23 2.84 19.12
N MET A 75 -6.28 3.72 19.43
CA MET A 75 -5.05 3.85 18.64
C MET A 75 -4.03 2.80 19.07
N CYS A 76 -3.30 2.28 18.08
CA CYS A 76 -2.32 1.22 18.28
C CYS A 76 -0.90 1.77 18.44
N THR A 77 -0.01 0.99 19.02
CA THR A 77 1.44 1.20 19.00
C THR A 77 2.14 0.00 18.36
N LEU A 78 3.37 0.19 17.89
CA LEU A 78 4.14 -0.89 17.23
C LEU A 78 4.46 -2.08 18.16
N ASP A 79 4.48 -1.83 19.45
CA ASP A 79 4.68 -2.80 20.52
C ASP A 79 3.37 -3.17 21.25
N GLY A 80 2.24 -2.66 20.75
CA GLY A 80 0.90 -2.88 21.31
C GLY A 80 0.36 -4.30 21.11
N PRO A 81 -0.74 -4.63 21.80
CA PRO A 81 -1.32 -5.97 21.80
C PRO A 81 -1.79 -6.44 20.43
N GLU A 82 -2.28 -5.55 19.57
CA GLU A 82 -2.76 -5.85 18.22
C GLU A 82 -1.60 -6.28 17.32
N VAL A 83 -0.51 -5.49 17.29
CA VAL A 83 0.68 -5.83 16.52
C VAL A 83 1.34 -7.09 17.05
N ALA A 84 1.37 -7.28 18.37
CA ALA A 84 1.84 -8.53 18.98
C ALA A 84 0.99 -9.74 18.56
N ALA A 85 -0.34 -9.56 18.41
CA ALA A 85 -1.22 -10.62 17.90
C ALA A 85 -0.92 -10.96 16.44
N PHE A 86 -0.72 -9.95 15.59
CA PHE A 86 -0.34 -10.14 14.18
C PHE A 86 1.01 -10.87 14.03
N LYS A 87 2.02 -10.50 14.82
CA LYS A 87 3.31 -11.21 14.88
C LYS A 87 3.12 -12.69 15.22
N ARG A 88 2.35 -12.99 16.26
CA ARG A 88 2.05 -14.38 16.64
C ARG A 88 1.34 -15.16 15.54
N ALA A 89 0.37 -14.55 14.86
CA ALA A 89 -0.34 -15.19 13.75
C ALA A 89 0.60 -15.51 12.58
N CYS A 90 1.51 -14.60 12.23
CA CYS A 90 2.52 -14.84 11.20
C CYS A 90 3.44 -16.01 11.54
N ILE A 91 3.93 -16.08 12.80
CA ILE A 91 4.77 -17.18 13.31
C ILE A 91 4.01 -18.51 13.28
N GLU A 92 2.82 -18.55 13.87
CA GLU A 92 2.00 -19.75 14.01
C GLU A 92 1.69 -20.38 12.65
N HIS A 93 1.34 -19.53 11.68
CA HIS A 93 0.94 -20.00 10.36
C HIS A 93 2.08 -20.01 9.35
N ARG A 94 3.29 -19.60 9.73
CA ARG A 94 4.49 -19.54 8.89
C ARG A 94 4.21 -18.81 7.58
N ILE A 95 3.69 -17.58 7.68
CA ILE A 95 3.28 -16.76 6.55
C ILE A 95 3.61 -15.29 6.84
N TRP A 96 4.03 -14.57 5.83
CA TRP A 96 4.16 -13.13 5.92
C TRP A 96 2.78 -12.46 5.92
N GLY A 97 2.66 -11.33 6.61
CA GLY A 97 1.42 -10.56 6.66
C GLY A 97 1.65 -9.07 6.45
N CYS A 98 0.75 -8.44 5.69
CA CYS A 98 0.69 -6.98 5.56
C CYS A 98 -0.57 -6.49 6.27
N PHE A 99 -0.40 -5.61 7.26
CA PHE A 99 -1.45 -5.15 8.18
C PHE A 99 -1.52 -3.62 8.22
N SER A 100 -2.68 -3.08 8.55
CA SER A 100 -2.92 -1.65 8.72
C SER A 100 -3.33 -1.35 10.16
N ILE A 101 -2.78 -0.28 10.73
CA ILE A 101 -3.14 0.25 12.04
C ILE A 101 -3.31 1.77 11.98
N MET A 102 -4.18 2.32 12.84
CA MET A 102 -4.15 3.73 13.19
C MET A 102 -3.19 3.87 14.36
N GLU A 103 -2.05 4.50 14.10
CA GLU A 103 -0.91 4.56 15.02
C GLU A 103 -1.01 5.77 15.93
N ALA A 104 -0.89 5.54 17.22
CA ALA A 104 -0.83 6.61 18.21
C ALA A 104 0.35 7.56 17.95
N ASN A 105 0.07 8.85 18.01
CA ASN A 105 1.06 9.91 17.88
C ASN A 105 0.91 10.88 19.07
N PRO A 106 1.66 10.70 20.15
CA PRO A 106 1.54 11.54 21.33
C PRO A 106 1.79 13.02 21.00
N GLY A 107 0.78 13.85 21.24
CA GLY A 107 0.84 15.29 21.01
C GLY A 107 0.48 15.76 19.60
N GLY A 108 0.10 14.84 18.69
CA GLY A 108 -0.37 15.13 17.33
C GLY A 108 -1.55 14.24 16.93
N ASN A 109 -2.00 14.38 15.69
CA ASN A 109 -2.97 13.47 15.13
C ASN A 109 -2.34 12.08 14.89
N PRO A 110 -3.12 10.99 15.02
CA PRO A 110 -2.62 9.64 14.72
C PRO A 110 -2.13 9.51 13.27
N TYR A 111 -1.25 8.55 13.02
CA TYR A 111 -0.85 8.18 11.66
C TYR A 111 -1.69 7.00 11.14
N ASN A 112 -1.94 7.00 9.85
CA ASN A 112 -2.39 5.81 9.12
C ASN A 112 -1.16 5.02 8.71
N SER A 113 -0.93 3.86 9.33
CA SER A 113 0.31 3.10 9.20
C SER A 113 0.08 1.70 8.67
N GLY A 114 1.06 1.21 7.90
CA GLY A 114 1.09 -0.15 7.39
C GLY A 114 2.37 -0.87 7.78
N LEU A 115 2.24 -2.16 8.05
CA LEU A 115 3.32 -3.04 8.51
C LEU A 115 3.41 -4.26 7.63
N ILE A 116 4.61 -4.68 7.24
CA ILE A 116 4.86 -6.02 6.72
C ILE A 116 5.64 -6.78 7.80
N ILE A 117 5.07 -7.90 8.22
CA ILE A 117 5.62 -8.78 9.26
C ILE A 117 5.98 -10.11 8.61
N ASP A 118 7.18 -10.62 8.86
CA ASP A 118 7.62 -11.90 8.32
C ASP A 118 7.10 -13.10 9.14
N ASP A 119 7.42 -14.30 8.68
CA ASP A 119 7.03 -15.57 9.31
C ASP A 119 7.83 -15.90 10.59
N GLN A 120 8.76 -15.02 10.99
CA GLN A 120 9.45 -15.03 12.27
C GLN A 120 8.88 -14.00 13.25
N GLY A 121 7.89 -13.20 12.81
CA GLY A 121 7.27 -12.14 13.59
C GLY A 121 8.05 -10.82 13.61
N GLU A 122 9.03 -10.65 12.73
CA GLU A 122 9.79 -9.43 12.62
C GLU A 122 9.11 -8.44 11.68
N ILE A 123 9.07 -7.17 12.07
CA ILE A 123 8.58 -6.10 11.20
C ILE A 123 9.67 -5.81 10.16
N LYS A 124 9.42 -6.20 8.92
CA LYS A 124 10.35 -6.00 7.78
C LYS A 124 10.15 -4.67 7.10
N LEU A 125 8.93 -4.13 7.16
CA LEU A 125 8.58 -2.85 6.59
C LEU A 125 7.59 -2.15 7.51
N TYR A 126 7.84 -0.86 7.72
CA TYR A 126 6.97 0.05 8.44
C TYR A 126 6.82 1.33 7.62
N TYR A 127 5.57 1.71 7.40
CA TYR A 127 5.22 2.84 6.56
C TYR A 127 4.07 3.65 7.16
N ARG A 128 4.17 4.98 7.11
CA ARG A 128 3.11 5.93 7.43
C ARG A 128 2.61 6.57 6.13
N LYS A 129 1.32 6.53 5.87
CA LYS A 129 0.68 7.10 4.68
C LYS A 129 1.13 8.53 4.45
N LEU A 130 1.76 8.81 3.30
CA LEU A 130 2.27 10.15 2.98
C LEU A 130 1.15 11.12 2.62
N HIS A 131 0.09 10.62 1.96
CA HIS A 131 -0.99 11.44 1.45
C HIS A 131 -2.34 11.04 2.07
N PRO A 132 -2.61 11.43 3.31
CA PRO A 132 -3.97 11.34 3.85
C PRO A 132 -4.97 12.01 2.91
N TRP A 133 -6.17 11.45 2.79
CA TRP A 133 -7.23 12.06 2.01
C TRP A 133 -7.89 13.18 2.82
N VAL A 134 -7.23 14.32 2.83
CA VAL A 134 -7.54 15.48 3.70
C VAL A 134 -8.99 15.97 3.72
N PRO A 135 -9.85 15.78 2.69
CA PRO A 135 -11.26 16.14 2.84
C PRO A 135 -11.99 15.39 3.96
N VAL A 136 -11.49 14.20 4.36
CA VAL A 136 -12.16 13.34 5.35
C VAL A 136 -11.21 12.83 6.43
N GLU A 137 -10.00 12.42 6.05
CA GLU A 137 -9.04 11.77 6.95
C GLU A 137 -8.36 12.77 7.89
N PRO A 138 -8.43 12.55 9.21
CA PRO A 138 -7.78 13.43 10.21
C PRO A 138 -6.30 13.09 10.46
N TRP A 139 -5.75 12.11 9.75
CA TRP A 139 -4.44 11.54 10.03
C TRP A 139 -3.29 12.50 9.71
N GLU A 140 -2.25 12.44 10.52
CA GLU A 140 -1.01 13.15 10.24
C GLU A 140 -0.33 12.60 8.99
N PRO A 141 0.17 13.45 8.06
CA PRO A 141 0.98 12.99 6.94
C PRO A 141 2.22 12.22 7.39
N GLY A 142 2.52 11.13 6.69
CA GLY A 142 3.67 10.28 6.99
C GLY A 142 5.01 11.00 6.81
N ASN A 143 6.01 10.59 7.57
CA ASN A 143 7.32 11.22 7.63
C ASN A 143 8.49 10.24 7.43
N LEU A 144 8.22 9.01 6.99
CA LEU A 144 9.24 7.95 6.84
C LEU A 144 9.70 7.74 5.38
N GLY A 145 9.11 8.48 4.43
CA GLY A 145 9.32 8.24 3.00
C GLY A 145 8.68 6.93 2.52
N ILE A 146 9.06 6.46 1.35
CA ILE A 146 8.53 5.22 0.75
C ILE A 146 9.53 4.10 1.01
N PRO A 147 9.15 3.07 1.80
CA PRO A 147 10.05 1.98 2.17
C PRO A 147 10.06 0.87 1.11
N VAL A 148 11.17 0.13 1.06
CA VAL A 148 11.30 -1.14 0.35
C VAL A 148 12.02 -2.12 1.27
N CYS A 149 11.54 -3.35 1.35
CA CYS A 149 12.18 -4.42 2.12
C CYS A 149 12.39 -5.67 1.27
N ASP A 150 13.27 -6.55 1.74
CA ASP A 150 13.35 -7.91 1.24
C ASP A 150 12.12 -8.69 1.71
N GLY A 151 11.53 -9.44 0.80
CA GLY A 151 10.32 -10.23 1.01
C GLY A 151 10.57 -11.74 0.83
N PRO A 152 9.51 -12.56 0.88
CA PRO A 152 9.65 -14.01 0.71
C PRO A 152 10.21 -14.37 -0.66
N ASN A 153 10.96 -15.47 -0.73
CA ASN A 153 11.56 -16.04 -1.95
C ASN A 153 12.42 -15.03 -2.74
N GLY A 154 13.10 -14.12 -2.06
CA GLY A 154 14.00 -13.13 -2.67
C GLY A 154 13.27 -12.01 -3.43
N SER A 155 11.98 -11.83 -3.22
CA SER A 155 11.25 -10.67 -3.71
C SER A 155 11.64 -9.40 -2.97
N ARG A 156 11.35 -8.25 -3.57
CA ARG A 156 11.44 -6.95 -2.92
C ARG A 156 10.07 -6.31 -2.89
N LEU A 157 9.62 -5.97 -1.69
CA LEU A 157 8.28 -5.46 -1.43
C LEU A 157 8.31 -3.97 -1.10
N SER A 158 7.31 -3.24 -1.58
CA SER A 158 6.98 -1.90 -1.10
C SER A 158 5.51 -1.85 -0.71
N LEU A 159 5.15 -0.87 0.09
CA LEU A 159 3.77 -0.62 0.52
C LEU A 159 3.41 0.85 0.31
N ILE A 160 2.27 1.07 -0.31
CA ILE A 160 1.59 2.36 -0.43
C ILE A 160 0.15 2.21 0.07
N ILE A 161 -0.44 3.28 0.60
CA ILE A 161 -1.76 3.20 1.23
C ILE A 161 -2.75 4.09 0.47
N CYS A 162 -3.78 3.46 -0.10
CA CYS A 162 -5.01 4.09 -0.60
C CYS A 162 -4.75 5.27 -1.55
N HIS A 163 -4.93 6.50 -1.06
CA HIS A 163 -4.76 7.74 -1.82
C HIS A 163 -3.33 7.93 -2.36
N ASP A 164 -2.32 7.37 -1.70
CA ASP A 164 -0.93 7.37 -2.21
C ASP A 164 -0.85 6.83 -3.64
N GLY A 165 -1.64 5.81 -3.96
CA GLY A 165 -1.63 5.20 -5.29
C GLY A 165 -2.22 6.07 -6.41
N MET A 166 -2.77 7.25 -6.09
CA MET A 166 -3.19 8.25 -7.08
C MET A 166 -2.03 9.12 -7.56
N PHE A 167 -0.90 9.10 -6.86
CA PHE A 167 0.31 9.85 -7.19
C PHE A 167 1.32 8.93 -7.87
N PRO A 168 1.63 9.11 -9.16
CA PRO A 168 2.56 8.24 -9.89
C PRO A 168 3.97 8.24 -9.29
N GLU A 169 4.34 9.29 -8.58
CA GLU A 169 5.61 9.42 -7.88
C GLU A 169 5.82 8.33 -6.82
N MET A 170 4.75 7.89 -6.17
CA MET A 170 4.81 6.86 -5.13
C MET A 170 5.30 5.52 -5.67
N ALA A 171 4.66 5.04 -6.73
CA ALA A 171 5.06 3.79 -7.37
C ALA A 171 6.43 3.91 -8.06
N ARG A 172 6.74 5.08 -8.61
CA ARG A 172 8.02 5.39 -9.24
C ARG A 172 9.17 5.31 -8.23
N GLU A 173 9.01 5.91 -7.06
CA GLU A 173 10.01 5.85 -5.98
C GLU A 173 10.19 4.42 -5.46
N ALA A 174 9.10 3.68 -5.27
CA ALA A 174 9.16 2.27 -4.87
C ALA A 174 9.96 1.43 -5.88
N ALA A 175 9.68 1.58 -7.17
CA ALA A 175 10.38 0.87 -8.24
C ALA A 175 11.84 1.31 -8.37
N TYR A 176 12.12 2.60 -8.21
CA TYR A 176 13.48 3.14 -8.21
C TYR A 176 14.33 2.53 -7.07
N LYS A 177 13.72 2.31 -5.91
CA LYS A 177 14.35 1.61 -4.77
C LYS A 177 14.39 0.09 -4.95
N GLY A 178 13.93 -0.44 -6.08
CA GLY A 178 14.04 -1.83 -6.48
C GLY A 178 12.88 -2.73 -6.05
N ALA A 179 11.71 -2.19 -5.73
CA ALA A 179 10.54 -3.02 -5.46
C ALA A 179 10.12 -3.81 -6.70
N ASP A 180 9.95 -5.12 -6.55
CA ASP A 180 9.38 -5.99 -7.59
C ASP A 180 7.85 -6.04 -7.50
N ILE A 181 7.33 -5.92 -6.26
CA ILE A 181 5.91 -5.98 -5.93
C ILE A 181 5.56 -4.76 -5.07
N ILE A 182 4.60 -3.98 -5.53
CA ILE A 182 4.05 -2.84 -4.80
C ILE A 182 2.70 -3.26 -4.23
N LEU A 183 2.63 -3.40 -2.92
CA LEU A 183 1.37 -3.63 -2.21
C LEU A 183 0.63 -2.30 -2.09
N ARG A 184 -0.69 -2.33 -2.33
CA ARG A 184 -1.55 -1.18 -2.10
C ARG A 184 -2.77 -1.60 -1.28
N THR A 185 -2.88 -1.06 -0.07
CA THR A 185 -4.00 -1.29 0.82
C THR A 185 -4.95 -0.11 0.77
N ALA A 186 -6.27 -0.34 0.75
CA ALA A 186 -7.23 0.75 0.60
C ALA A 186 -8.56 0.49 1.34
N GLY A 187 -9.29 1.59 1.63
CA GLY A 187 -10.64 1.60 2.17
C GLY A 187 -11.63 2.34 1.26
N TYR A 188 -11.51 2.19 -0.06
CA TYR A 188 -12.32 2.93 -1.02
C TYR A 188 -13.78 2.49 -1.10
N THR A 189 -14.63 3.47 -1.41
CA THR A 189 -16.04 3.29 -1.75
C THR A 189 -16.25 3.26 -3.27
N ALA A 190 -17.42 2.80 -3.71
CA ALA A 190 -17.73 2.54 -5.11
C ALA A 190 -17.47 3.69 -6.13
N PRO A 191 -17.66 4.99 -5.81
CA PRO A 191 -17.42 6.06 -6.77
C PRO A 191 -15.98 6.14 -7.32
N ILE A 192 -14.98 5.64 -6.58
CA ILE A 192 -13.57 5.67 -7.00
C ILE A 192 -13.14 4.49 -7.88
N ARG A 193 -14.02 3.52 -8.14
CA ARG A 193 -13.74 2.26 -8.85
C ARG A 193 -12.96 2.44 -10.15
N HIS A 194 -13.32 3.43 -10.93
CA HIS A 194 -12.65 3.71 -12.21
C HIS A 194 -11.18 4.13 -12.00
N ALA A 195 -10.93 5.10 -11.10
CA ALA A 195 -9.58 5.55 -10.78
C ALA A 195 -8.75 4.45 -10.11
N TRP A 196 -9.36 3.60 -9.28
CA TRP A 196 -8.71 2.43 -8.69
C TRP A 196 -8.09 1.53 -9.75
N LYS A 197 -8.87 1.15 -10.75
CA LYS A 197 -8.40 0.25 -11.82
C LYS A 197 -7.29 0.87 -12.65
N ILE A 198 -7.50 2.09 -13.14
CA ILE A 198 -6.52 2.81 -13.97
C ILE A 198 -5.20 3.00 -13.23
N THR A 199 -5.24 3.45 -11.98
CA THR A 199 -4.00 3.76 -11.25
C THR A 199 -3.21 2.52 -10.91
N ASN A 200 -3.85 1.40 -10.56
CA ASN A 200 -3.14 0.15 -10.29
C ASN A 200 -2.45 -0.41 -11.54
N GLN A 201 -3.13 -0.38 -12.70
CA GLN A 201 -2.53 -0.79 -13.96
C GLN A 201 -1.40 0.14 -14.40
N SER A 202 -1.59 1.46 -14.27
CA SER A 202 -0.57 2.46 -14.60
C SER A 202 0.65 2.34 -13.69
N ASN A 203 0.44 2.18 -12.40
CA ASN A 203 1.53 1.99 -11.43
C ASN A 203 2.35 0.73 -11.72
N ALA A 204 1.71 -0.33 -12.22
CA ALA A 204 2.41 -1.54 -12.66
C ALA A 204 3.21 -1.30 -13.96
N PHE A 205 2.53 -0.84 -15.00
CA PHE A 205 3.09 -0.68 -16.34
C PHE A 205 4.23 0.34 -16.39
N CYS A 206 4.01 1.53 -15.86
CA CYS A 206 5.00 2.62 -15.92
C CYS A 206 6.28 2.31 -15.12
N ASN A 207 6.24 1.34 -14.22
CA ASN A 207 7.33 1.05 -13.29
C ASN A 207 7.91 -0.35 -13.44
N LEU A 208 7.37 -1.17 -14.35
CA LEU A 208 7.73 -2.59 -14.49
C LEU A 208 7.80 -3.28 -13.12
N ALA A 209 6.68 -3.24 -12.40
CA ALA A 209 6.52 -3.88 -11.11
C ALA A 209 5.13 -4.49 -11.03
N TYR A 210 4.96 -5.59 -10.29
CA TYR A 210 3.62 -6.04 -9.95
C TYR A 210 2.94 -5.04 -9.01
N THR A 211 1.63 -4.83 -9.18
CA THR A 211 0.80 -4.24 -8.12
C THR A 211 -0.13 -5.31 -7.55
N ALA A 212 -0.18 -5.40 -6.24
CA ALA A 212 -1.08 -6.27 -5.49
C ALA A 212 -1.92 -5.39 -4.57
N SER A 213 -3.16 -5.14 -4.98
CA SER A 213 -3.99 -4.07 -4.44
C SER A 213 -5.25 -4.65 -3.81
N VAL A 214 -5.51 -4.31 -2.55
CA VAL A 214 -6.66 -4.81 -1.78
C VAL A 214 -7.47 -3.66 -1.19
N CYS A 215 -8.79 -3.81 -1.22
CA CYS A 215 -9.72 -2.87 -0.61
C CYS A 215 -10.64 -3.59 0.37
N LEU A 216 -11.13 -2.86 1.38
CA LEU A 216 -12.24 -3.31 2.22
C LEU A 216 -13.47 -3.64 1.36
N CYS A 217 -14.34 -4.47 1.88
CA CYS A 217 -15.56 -4.90 1.19
C CYS A 217 -16.78 -4.84 2.13
N GLY A 218 -17.96 -4.62 1.56
CA GLY A 218 -19.22 -4.58 2.31
C GLY A 218 -19.47 -3.27 3.05
N SER A 219 -20.45 -3.26 3.92
CA SER A 219 -20.95 -2.06 4.59
C SER A 219 -20.86 -2.17 6.10
N ASP A 220 -20.60 -1.06 6.78
CA ASP A 220 -20.76 -0.89 8.22
C ASP A 220 -22.08 -0.17 8.60
N GLY A 221 -22.90 0.12 7.61
CA GLY A 221 -24.15 0.88 7.74
C GLY A 221 -23.99 2.38 7.48
N SER A 222 -22.77 2.90 7.45
CA SER A 222 -22.45 4.30 7.13
C SER A 222 -21.68 4.42 5.80
N PHE A 223 -20.80 3.47 5.53
CA PHE A 223 -19.98 3.41 4.33
C PHE A 223 -20.13 2.06 3.64
N ASP A 224 -20.07 2.08 2.30
CA ASP A 224 -20.06 0.90 1.45
C ASP A 224 -18.71 0.80 0.74
N SER A 225 -17.89 -0.18 1.14
CA SER A 225 -16.62 -0.47 0.52
C SER A 225 -16.76 -1.43 -0.65
N MET A 226 -16.03 -1.17 -1.72
CA MET A 226 -16.26 -1.80 -3.02
C MET A 226 -15.68 -3.21 -3.18
N GLY A 227 -14.67 -3.60 -2.37
CA GLY A 227 -13.89 -4.79 -2.65
C GLY A 227 -12.96 -4.58 -3.86
N GLU A 228 -13.10 -5.42 -4.88
CA GLU A 228 -12.37 -5.33 -6.15
C GLU A 228 -10.84 -5.31 -5.99
N GLY A 229 -10.35 -6.17 -5.10
CA GLY A 229 -8.93 -6.45 -5.00
C GLY A 229 -8.40 -6.95 -6.34
N MET A 230 -7.16 -6.57 -6.71
CA MET A 230 -6.61 -6.93 -8.00
C MET A 230 -5.11 -7.14 -7.97
N PHE A 231 -4.65 -7.99 -8.87
CA PHE A 231 -3.23 -8.12 -9.22
C PHE A 231 -3.03 -7.62 -10.65
N CYS A 232 -2.11 -6.68 -10.82
CA CYS A 232 -1.66 -6.28 -12.15
C CYS A 232 -0.24 -6.80 -12.40
N ASN A 233 -0.06 -7.35 -13.59
CA ASN A 233 1.25 -7.71 -14.10
C ASN A 233 2.10 -6.45 -14.38
N PHE A 234 3.42 -6.60 -14.43
CA PHE A 234 4.35 -5.51 -14.73
C PHE A 234 4.18 -4.91 -16.14
N ASP A 235 3.42 -5.55 -17.02
CA ASP A 235 3.00 -5.01 -18.33
C ASP A 235 1.65 -4.26 -18.27
N GLY A 236 1.07 -4.08 -17.07
CA GLY A 236 -0.19 -3.39 -16.84
C GLY A 236 -1.45 -4.25 -17.05
N THR A 237 -1.31 -5.50 -17.47
CA THR A 237 -2.47 -6.40 -17.60
C THR A 237 -2.99 -6.84 -16.23
N VAL A 238 -4.30 -7.00 -16.11
CA VAL A 238 -4.92 -7.53 -14.89
C VAL A 238 -4.79 -9.06 -14.90
N LEU A 239 -4.07 -9.61 -13.92
CA LEU A 239 -3.92 -11.06 -13.75
C LEU A 239 -5.15 -11.68 -13.09
N VAL A 240 -5.61 -11.06 -12.02
CA VAL A 240 -6.77 -11.49 -11.25
C VAL A 240 -7.46 -10.24 -10.71
N GLU A 241 -8.79 -10.23 -10.76
CA GLU A 241 -9.63 -9.21 -10.16
C GLU A 241 -10.74 -9.89 -9.35
N GLY A 242 -10.92 -9.47 -8.11
CA GLY A 242 -12.01 -9.94 -7.25
C GLY A 242 -13.30 -9.18 -7.49
N GLY A 243 -14.38 -9.74 -7.01
CA GLY A 243 -15.67 -9.07 -6.96
C GLY A 243 -15.91 -8.34 -5.64
N GLY A 244 -17.16 -8.01 -5.35
CA GLY A 244 -17.60 -7.40 -4.10
C GLY A 244 -17.97 -8.42 -3.02
N ARG A 245 -17.27 -9.56 -2.91
CA ARG A 245 -17.54 -10.58 -1.90
C ARG A 245 -16.75 -10.32 -0.63
N VAL A 246 -17.44 -10.24 0.47
CA VAL A 246 -16.80 -10.07 1.78
C VAL A 246 -16.05 -11.33 2.20
N ASP A 247 -14.93 -11.14 2.87
CA ASP A 247 -14.06 -12.21 3.39
C ASP A 247 -13.54 -13.16 2.30
N GLU A 248 -13.53 -12.71 1.05
CA GLU A 248 -12.91 -13.40 -0.07
C GLU A 248 -11.38 -13.23 -0.02
N ILE A 249 -10.67 -14.30 -0.33
CA ILE A 249 -9.22 -14.26 -0.48
C ILE A 249 -8.88 -14.53 -1.95
N ILE A 250 -8.43 -13.49 -2.62
CA ILE A 250 -8.00 -13.53 -4.01
C ILE A 250 -6.52 -13.86 -4.04
N THR A 251 -6.08 -14.79 -4.87
CA THR A 251 -4.69 -15.23 -4.88
C THR A 251 -4.08 -15.16 -6.28
N ALA A 252 -2.79 -14.79 -6.33
CA ALA A 252 -1.96 -14.92 -7.51
C ALA A 252 -0.54 -15.34 -7.13
N GLU A 253 0.12 -16.05 -8.02
CA GLU A 253 1.56 -16.27 -7.99
C GLU A 253 2.23 -15.18 -8.81
N LEU A 254 3.13 -14.43 -8.18
CA LEU A 254 3.92 -13.37 -8.80
C LEU A 254 5.36 -13.85 -9.00
N ARG A 255 6.02 -13.36 -10.04
CA ARG A 255 7.35 -13.79 -10.46
C ARG A 255 8.33 -12.60 -10.46
N PRO A 256 8.98 -12.29 -9.31
CA PRO A 256 9.96 -11.19 -9.21
C PRO A 256 11.12 -11.29 -10.19
N ASP A 257 11.54 -12.52 -10.53
CA ASP A 257 12.56 -12.78 -11.51
C ASP A 257 12.19 -12.26 -12.91
N LEU A 258 10.92 -12.42 -13.33
CA LEU A 258 10.43 -11.89 -14.60
C LEU A 258 10.37 -10.36 -14.64
N VAL A 259 10.10 -9.72 -13.50
CA VAL A 259 10.19 -8.26 -13.38
C VAL A 259 11.61 -7.78 -13.65
N ARG A 260 12.60 -8.44 -13.06
CA ARG A 260 14.02 -8.08 -13.23
C ARG A 260 14.50 -8.33 -14.64
N GLU A 261 14.06 -9.42 -15.25
CA GLU A 261 14.30 -9.71 -16.66
C GLU A 261 13.69 -8.63 -17.57
N ALA A 262 12.43 -8.25 -17.34
CA ALA A 262 11.76 -7.21 -18.11
C ALA A 262 12.48 -5.86 -18.01
N ARG A 263 12.98 -5.50 -16.82
CA ARG A 263 13.72 -4.24 -16.60
C ARG A 263 15.05 -4.19 -17.33
N THR A 264 15.69 -5.31 -17.58
CA THR A 264 16.97 -5.39 -18.29
C THR A 264 16.82 -5.74 -19.77
N GLY A 265 15.68 -6.28 -20.17
CA GLY A 265 15.38 -6.76 -21.50
C GLY A 265 14.40 -5.88 -22.26
N TRP A 266 13.22 -6.43 -22.57
CA TRP A 266 12.24 -5.82 -23.46
C TRP A 266 11.57 -4.54 -22.95
N GLY A 267 11.56 -4.31 -21.64
CA GLY A 267 10.92 -3.14 -21.02
C GLY A 267 11.72 -1.84 -21.12
N VAL A 268 12.77 -1.79 -21.92
CA VAL A 268 13.71 -0.65 -22.03
C VAL A 268 13.01 0.68 -22.30
N GLU A 269 11.99 0.70 -23.14
CA GLU A 269 11.29 1.93 -23.53
C GLU A 269 10.54 2.61 -22.38
N ASN A 270 10.00 1.81 -21.47
CA ASN A 270 9.23 2.29 -20.32
C ASN A 270 10.04 2.28 -19.02
N ASN A 271 11.25 1.74 -19.09
CA ASN A 271 12.04 1.45 -17.91
C ASN A 271 12.75 2.70 -17.38
N ILE A 272 12.46 3.06 -16.16
CA ILE A 272 13.16 4.10 -15.41
C ILE A 272 14.69 3.86 -15.34
N TYR A 273 15.13 2.61 -15.37
CA TYR A 273 16.53 2.24 -15.27
C TYR A 273 17.33 2.46 -16.59
N GLN A 274 16.63 2.77 -17.67
CA GLN A 274 17.19 3.01 -19.00
C GLN A 274 17.04 4.44 -19.47
N LEU A 275 16.96 5.39 -18.54
CA LEU A 275 16.71 6.81 -18.86
C LEU A 275 17.75 7.43 -19.78
N TYR A 276 18.98 6.95 -19.77
CA TYR A 276 20.03 7.42 -20.68
C TYR A 276 19.70 7.22 -22.17
N HIS A 277 18.89 6.23 -22.52
CA HIS A 277 18.40 6.04 -23.89
C HIS A 277 17.55 7.20 -24.39
N ARG A 278 16.97 7.94 -23.49
CA ARG A 278 16.09 9.07 -23.80
C ARG A 278 16.84 10.39 -23.94
N GLY A 279 18.16 10.37 -23.86
CA GLY A 279 19.02 11.54 -24.02
C GLY A 279 18.93 12.57 -22.90
N TYR A 280 18.24 12.22 -21.82
CA TYR A 280 18.13 13.10 -20.68
C TYR A 280 18.48 12.35 -19.41
N VAL A 281 19.60 12.18 -19.08
CA VAL A 281 20.14 11.95 -17.74
C VAL A 281 21.63 11.76 -17.86
N ALA A 282 22.36 12.44 -17.06
CA ALA A 282 23.69 12.07 -16.60
C ALA A 282 24.83 12.02 -17.62
N VAL A 283 24.60 12.13 -18.91
CA VAL A 283 25.74 12.23 -19.86
C VAL A 283 26.45 13.56 -19.71
N ARG A 284 25.83 14.55 -19.08
CA ARG A 284 26.33 15.93 -18.96
C ARG A 284 26.31 16.55 -17.57
N GLY A 285 25.96 15.85 -16.51
CA GLY A 285 25.97 16.47 -15.17
C GLY A 285 24.88 16.04 -14.20
N GLY A 286 24.20 14.93 -14.44
CA GLY A 286 23.26 14.33 -13.50
C GLY A 286 21.91 15.07 -13.42
N ALA A 287 21.42 15.22 -12.21
CA ALA A 287 20.08 15.78 -11.93
C ALA A 287 19.88 17.22 -12.44
N GLN A 288 20.96 17.96 -12.70
CA GLN A 288 20.89 19.32 -13.21
C GLN A 288 20.36 19.40 -14.65
N ASP A 289 20.50 18.31 -15.41
CA ASP A 289 19.99 18.21 -16.79
C ASP A 289 18.63 17.50 -16.87
N CYS A 290 17.97 17.24 -15.76
CA CYS A 290 16.64 16.66 -15.75
C CYS A 290 15.64 17.61 -16.40
N PRO A 291 14.89 17.20 -17.47
CA PRO A 291 13.98 18.08 -18.19
C PRO A 291 12.68 18.36 -17.45
N TYR A 292 12.47 17.75 -16.30
CA TYR A 292 11.22 17.88 -15.55
C TYR A 292 11.27 19.08 -14.62
N THR A 293 10.82 20.22 -15.09
CA THR A 293 10.80 21.49 -14.35
C THR A 293 10.10 21.36 -12.99
N TYR A 294 8.98 20.61 -12.93
CA TYR A 294 8.25 20.45 -11.68
C TYR A 294 9.05 19.71 -10.61
N MET A 295 9.94 18.78 -10.99
CA MET A 295 10.81 18.08 -10.05
C MET A 295 11.88 19.01 -9.47
N HIS A 296 12.42 19.90 -10.28
CA HIS A 296 13.35 20.93 -9.83
C HIS A 296 12.67 21.91 -8.87
N ASP A 297 11.47 22.35 -9.21
CA ASP A 297 10.70 23.29 -8.39
C ASP A 297 10.28 22.65 -7.07
N MET A 298 9.91 21.37 -7.08
CA MET A 298 9.61 20.62 -5.84
C MET A 298 10.85 20.50 -4.97
N ALA A 299 12.00 20.12 -5.53
CA ALA A 299 13.25 19.99 -4.78
C ALA A 299 13.74 21.33 -4.20
N ALA A 300 13.51 22.43 -4.93
CA ALA A 300 13.86 23.77 -4.50
C ALA A 300 12.83 24.42 -3.56
N GLY A 301 11.67 23.77 -3.34
CA GLY A 301 10.56 24.37 -2.58
C GLY A 301 9.87 25.55 -3.28
N THR A 302 10.05 25.67 -4.59
CA THR A 302 9.49 26.75 -5.42
C THR A 302 8.30 26.29 -6.29
N TYR A 303 7.85 25.05 -6.08
CA TYR A 303 6.74 24.48 -6.85
C TYR A 303 5.47 25.34 -6.75
N LYS A 304 4.90 25.66 -7.90
CA LYS A 304 3.65 26.42 -8.04
C LYS A 304 2.81 25.81 -9.15
N LEU A 305 1.51 25.72 -8.92
CA LEU A 305 0.57 25.40 -9.98
C LEU A 305 0.40 26.63 -10.89
N PRO A 306 0.66 26.51 -12.22
CA PRO A 306 0.66 27.67 -13.13
C PRO A 306 -0.68 28.42 -13.19
N TRP A 307 -1.80 27.70 -13.01
CA TRP A 307 -3.15 28.26 -13.03
C TRP A 307 -3.66 28.70 -11.69
N SER A 308 -2.87 28.53 -10.63
CA SER A 308 -3.26 28.82 -9.24
C SER A 308 -2.43 29.96 -8.66
N ALA A 309 -1.88 30.85 -9.51
CA ALA A 309 -1.07 31.97 -9.04
C ALA A 309 -1.79 32.83 -7.98
N ASP A 310 -3.11 32.89 -8.03
CA ASP A 310 -3.97 33.58 -7.09
C ASP A 310 -4.73 32.64 -6.14
N VAL A 311 -4.68 31.34 -6.36
CA VAL A 311 -5.14 30.38 -5.36
C VAL A 311 -4.04 30.33 -4.33
N LYS A 312 -4.14 31.13 -3.31
CA LYS A 312 -3.53 30.80 -2.02
C LYS A 312 -3.83 29.33 -1.84
N VAL A 313 -2.79 28.49 -1.74
CA VAL A 313 -2.95 27.17 -1.12
C VAL A 313 -3.76 27.48 0.10
N THR A 314 -5.04 27.18 0.02
CA THR A 314 -5.94 27.57 1.09
C THR A 314 -5.29 26.96 2.30
N ASP A 315 -5.10 27.76 3.30
CA ASP A 315 -4.58 27.40 4.62
C ASP A 315 -5.37 26.26 5.31
N GLY A 316 -5.99 25.37 4.51
CA GLY A 316 -6.87 24.31 4.94
C GLY A 316 -8.23 24.79 5.43
N THR A 317 -8.47 26.12 5.50
CA THR A 317 -9.70 26.68 6.05
C THR A 317 -10.91 26.52 5.13
N SER A 318 -10.69 26.29 3.82
CA SER A 318 -11.81 26.04 2.89
C SER A 318 -12.42 24.63 3.03
N CYS A 319 -11.72 23.71 3.67
CA CYS A 319 -12.23 22.36 3.98
C CYS A 319 -12.27 22.07 5.49
N GLY A 320 -12.07 23.08 6.33
CA GLY A 320 -12.09 22.92 7.79
C GLY A 320 -10.80 22.35 8.40
N PHE A 321 -9.76 22.13 7.59
CA PHE A 321 -8.47 21.65 8.05
C PHE A 321 -7.40 22.71 7.84
N ALA A 322 -6.80 23.20 8.92
CA ALA A 322 -5.57 23.96 8.83
C ALA A 322 -4.42 22.97 8.55
N PRO A 323 -3.59 23.20 7.52
CA PRO A 323 -2.39 22.38 7.37
C PRO A 323 -1.50 22.60 8.61
N PRO A 324 -0.91 21.54 9.17
CA PRO A 324 0.05 21.68 10.23
C PRO A 324 1.22 22.56 9.75
N GLU A 325 1.70 23.46 10.59
CA GLU A 325 2.91 24.22 10.30
C GLU A 325 4.06 23.22 10.04
N ARG A 326 4.52 23.18 8.80
CA ARG A 326 5.60 22.27 8.41
C ARG A 326 6.93 22.86 8.84
N ASN A 327 7.40 22.52 10.02
CA ASN A 327 8.79 22.69 10.39
C ASN A 327 9.61 21.53 9.78
N TYR A 328 9.95 21.63 8.51
CA TYR A 328 11.05 20.85 7.95
C TYR A 328 12.36 21.47 8.47
N GLN A 329 12.82 21.02 9.60
CA GLN A 329 14.22 21.14 9.94
C GLN A 329 14.90 19.86 9.46
N GLY A 330 15.89 20.04 8.57
CA GLY A 330 16.61 19.13 7.73
C GLY A 330 17.20 17.84 8.30
#